data_fcdc0832ed23e36263514862145f6098
#
_entry.id   fcdc0832ed23e36263514862145f6098
#
_cell.length_a   1.000
_cell.length_b   1.000
_cell.length_c   1.000
_cell.angle_alpha   90.00
_cell.angle_beta   90.00
_cell.angle_gamma   90.00
#
_symmetry.space_group_name_H-M   'P 1'
#
loop_
_entity.id
_entity.type
_entity.pdbx_description
1 polymer ?
#
loop_
_entity_poly.entity_id
_entity_poly.type
_entity_poly.pdbx_seq_one_letter_code
_entity_poly.pdbx_strand_id
1 'polypeptide(L)'
;MALPARGGDNRSVNDTDTAFPATADAAPLQLLHVDDRLAVVNKPAGLMVHDSKLARGEDDFLADRLREQLGKPIFLVHRLDRATSGCLLLAFDRESASVLGKALMGGDVTKDYLAICRGWPAEEAFTVDHDLDGGPGKPVKKQAITHFQRVAVGEIAVPVGEFETSRYALLRCQPQTGRFRQIRRHLKHLSHHLIGDTSHGDGRHNRSFRMQGVHRMLLHAERLRFPHPDGSAMDVSAPVDGEFRKAMDVLGWEGV
;
A
#
# COMPACT_ATOMS: atom_id res chain seq x y z
N MET A 1 -17.59 31.97 61.59
CA MET A 1 -16.38 31.97 60.74
C MET A 1 -16.74 31.24 59.45
N ALA A 2 -17.21 32.00 58.46
CA ALA A 2 -17.78 31.49 57.22
C ALA A 2 -16.81 31.83 56.08
N LEU A 3 -16.46 30.83 55.27
CA LEU A 3 -15.63 30.98 54.05
C LEU A 3 -16.52 31.40 52.86
N PRO A 4 -16.07 32.26 51.97
CA PRO A 4 -16.86 32.73 50.83
C PRO A 4 -16.86 31.75 49.66
N ALA A 5 -18.02 31.69 48.97
CA ALA A 5 -18.24 30.97 47.72
C ALA A 5 -17.42 31.57 46.56
N ARG A 6 -16.78 30.73 45.78
CA ARG A 6 -16.12 31.12 44.52
C ARG A 6 -17.15 31.06 43.40
N GLY A 7 -17.36 32.22 42.77
CA GLY A 7 -18.18 32.36 41.56
C GLY A 7 -17.55 31.64 40.38
N GLY A 8 -18.39 30.92 39.64
CA GLY A 8 -18.03 30.30 38.38
C GLY A 8 -17.97 31.34 37.25
N ASP A 9 -16.83 31.47 36.63
CA ASP A 9 -16.64 32.29 35.44
C ASP A 9 -16.94 31.40 34.20
N ASN A 10 -18.12 31.63 33.63
CA ASN A 10 -18.62 30.95 32.45
C ASN A 10 -18.06 31.67 31.21
N ARG A 11 -16.83 31.34 30.80
CA ARG A 11 -16.30 31.81 29.51
C ARG A 11 -16.76 30.88 28.40
N SER A 12 -17.69 31.38 27.61
CA SER A 12 -18.03 30.85 26.30
C SER A 12 -16.79 30.78 25.45
N VAL A 13 -16.36 29.55 25.13
CA VAL A 13 -15.32 29.30 24.14
C VAL A 13 -15.98 29.47 22.76
N ASN A 14 -15.65 30.57 22.10
CA ASN A 14 -15.99 30.76 20.70
C ASN A 14 -15.31 29.66 19.89
N ASP A 15 -16.09 28.82 19.22
CA ASP A 15 -15.69 27.99 18.11
C ASP A 15 -15.23 28.89 16.95
N THR A 16 -13.94 29.22 16.95
CA THR A 16 -13.31 29.75 15.76
C THR A 16 -12.98 28.55 14.89
N ASP A 17 -13.74 28.43 13.83
CA ASP A 17 -13.54 27.66 12.64
C ASP A 17 -12.08 27.86 12.13
N THR A 18 -11.15 27.04 12.63
CA THR A 18 -9.79 26.97 12.10
C THR A 18 -9.83 26.09 10.87
N ALA A 19 -10.18 26.71 9.74
CA ALA A 19 -9.89 26.17 8.43
C ALA A 19 -8.36 25.94 8.35
N PHE A 20 -7.94 24.68 8.40
CA PHE A 20 -6.56 24.30 8.14
C PHE A 20 -6.21 24.71 6.71
N PRO A 21 -5.06 25.35 6.47
CA PRO A 21 -4.67 25.70 5.11
C PRO A 21 -4.51 24.39 4.32
N ALA A 22 -5.26 24.28 3.22
CA ALA A 22 -5.03 23.27 2.22
C ALA A 22 -3.53 23.29 1.87
N THR A 23 -2.89 22.11 1.82
CA THR A 23 -1.50 21.97 1.36
C THR A 23 -1.48 22.24 -0.15
N ALA A 24 -1.45 23.50 -0.53
CA ALA A 24 -1.66 24.01 -1.89
C ALA A 24 -0.56 23.64 -2.90
N ASP A 25 0.44 22.81 -2.53
CA ASP A 25 1.61 22.50 -3.35
C ASP A 25 1.83 21.00 -3.64
N ALA A 26 0.92 20.12 -3.25
CA ALA A 26 1.07 18.71 -3.57
C ALA A 26 0.62 18.43 -5.02
N ALA A 27 1.51 17.86 -5.84
CA ALA A 27 1.16 17.47 -7.21
C ALA A 27 -0.11 16.61 -7.26
N PRO A 28 -0.98 16.79 -8.29
CA PRO A 28 -2.21 16.02 -8.41
C PRO A 28 -1.91 14.53 -8.49
N LEU A 29 -2.82 13.73 -7.92
CA LEU A 29 -2.71 12.28 -7.97
C LEU A 29 -2.97 11.78 -9.40
N GLN A 30 -2.15 10.85 -9.86
CA GLN A 30 -2.31 10.22 -11.18
C GLN A 30 -3.56 9.34 -11.19
N LEU A 31 -4.54 9.72 -12.00
CA LEU A 31 -5.73 8.93 -12.25
C LEU A 31 -5.46 7.96 -13.39
N LEU A 32 -5.66 6.67 -13.16
CA LEU A 32 -5.50 5.60 -14.15
C LEU A 32 -6.81 5.34 -14.90
N HIS A 33 -7.93 5.51 -14.20
CA HIS A 33 -9.27 5.45 -14.75
C HIS A 33 -10.21 6.33 -13.93
N VAL A 34 -11.16 7.00 -14.59
CA VAL A 34 -12.25 7.76 -13.96
C VAL A 34 -13.48 7.69 -14.84
N ASP A 35 -14.62 7.39 -14.24
CA ASP A 35 -15.94 7.50 -14.86
C ASP A 35 -16.95 8.13 -13.88
N ASP A 36 -18.25 7.91 -14.07
CA ASP A 36 -19.28 8.46 -13.18
C ASP A 36 -19.44 7.73 -11.86
N ARG A 37 -19.00 6.46 -11.77
CA ARG A 37 -19.20 5.55 -10.65
C ARG A 37 -17.96 5.33 -9.80
N LEU A 38 -16.78 5.37 -10.41
CA LEU A 38 -15.53 4.97 -9.72
C LEU A 38 -14.29 5.67 -10.27
N ALA A 39 -13.20 5.56 -9.53
CA ALA A 39 -11.86 5.86 -10.02
C ALA A 39 -10.86 4.78 -9.61
N VAL A 40 -9.84 4.59 -10.43
CA VAL A 40 -8.60 3.89 -10.05
C VAL A 40 -7.46 4.90 -10.09
N VAL A 41 -6.75 5.03 -8.98
CA VAL A 41 -5.64 5.97 -8.83
C VAL A 41 -4.32 5.22 -8.67
N ASN A 42 -3.23 5.75 -9.23
CA ASN A 42 -1.89 5.31 -8.90
C ASN A 42 -1.45 5.96 -7.59
N LYS A 43 -1.68 5.25 -6.48
CA LYS A 43 -1.30 5.75 -5.16
C LYS A 43 0.23 5.84 -5.05
N PRO A 44 0.82 6.98 -4.71
CA PRO A 44 2.25 7.06 -4.42
C PRO A 44 2.61 6.29 -3.13
N ALA A 45 3.86 5.83 -3.04
CA ALA A 45 4.41 5.31 -1.80
C ALA A 45 4.51 6.45 -0.76
N GLY A 46 4.34 6.11 0.51
CA GLY A 46 4.44 7.09 1.60
C GLY A 46 3.14 7.80 1.96
N LEU A 47 2.17 7.92 1.04
CA LEU A 47 0.88 8.56 1.30
C LEU A 47 -0.10 7.60 1.97
N MET A 48 -0.75 8.03 3.05
CA MET A 48 -1.82 7.27 3.71
C MET A 48 -3.13 7.38 2.92
N VAL A 49 -3.94 6.31 2.96
CA VAL A 49 -5.21 6.29 2.22
C VAL A 49 -6.28 7.14 2.91
N HIS A 50 -6.39 7.04 4.24
CA HIS A 50 -7.37 7.78 5.06
C HIS A 50 -6.88 7.89 6.49
N ASP A 51 -7.49 8.78 7.26
CA ASP A 51 -7.26 8.88 8.70
C ASP A 51 -7.60 7.56 9.41
N SER A 52 -6.73 7.14 10.30
CA SER A 52 -6.90 5.94 11.11
C SER A 52 -6.14 6.09 12.43
N LYS A 53 -6.44 5.23 13.41
CA LYS A 53 -5.71 5.20 14.69
C LYS A 53 -4.18 5.04 14.56
N LEU A 54 -3.71 4.60 13.41
CA LEU A 54 -2.28 4.46 13.07
C LEU A 54 -1.69 5.72 12.42
N ALA A 55 -2.53 6.71 12.10
CA ALA A 55 -2.18 7.93 11.37
C ALA A 55 -1.85 9.12 12.28
N ARG A 56 -1.46 8.88 13.54
CA ARG A 56 -1.15 9.95 14.50
C ARG A 56 -0.08 10.88 13.95
N GLY A 57 -0.43 12.18 13.79
CA GLY A 57 0.47 13.22 13.31
C GLY A 57 0.60 13.32 11.79
N GLU A 58 -0.28 12.65 11.04
CA GLU A 58 -0.40 12.81 9.59
C GLU A 58 -1.62 13.69 9.29
N ASP A 59 -1.44 14.70 8.46
CA ASP A 59 -2.49 15.63 8.05
C ASP A 59 -2.83 15.49 6.56
N ASP A 60 -2.17 14.55 5.85
CA ASP A 60 -2.25 14.39 4.42
C ASP A 60 -2.72 12.98 4.04
N PHE A 61 -3.92 12.90 3.47
CA PHE A 61 -4.57 11.64 3.11
C PHE A 61 -5.00 11.64 1.64
N LEU A 62 -4.76 10.50 0.98
CA LEU A 62 -5.15 10.30 -0.41
C LEU A 62 -6.65 10.58 -0.65
N ALA A 63 -7.53 10.13 0.25
CA ALA A 63 -8.97 10.32 0.10
C ALA A 63 -9.36 11.79 0.11
N ASP A 64 -8.70 12.62 0.92
CA ASP A 64 -8.97 14.05 1.00
C ASP A 64 -8.44 14.78 -0.23
N ARG A 65 -7.22 14.50 -0.66
CA ARG A 65 -6.67 15.00 -1.93
C ARG A 65 -7.57 14.67 -3.13
N LEU A 66 -8.11 13.45 -3.19
CA LEU A 66 -8.99 13.05 -4.29
C LEU A 66 -10.35 13.73 -4.23
N ARG A 67 -10.91 13.97 -3.03
CA ARG A 67 -12.16 14.77 -2.89
C ARG A 67 -11.96 16.17 -3.43
N GLU A 68 -10.83 16.79 -3.10
CA GLU A 68 -10.48 18.11 -3.61
C GLU A 68 -10.25 18.09 -5.12
N GLN A 69 -9.42 17.15 -5.61
CA GLN A 69 -9.04 17.06 -7.02
C GLN A 69 -10.23 16.76 -7.95
N LEU A 70 -11.18 15.91 -7.51
CA LEU A 70 -12.28 15.42 -8.32
C LEU A 70 -13.60 16.16 -8.05
N GLY A 71 -13.71 16.88 -6.92
CA GLY A 71 -14.97 17.51 -6.51
C GLY A 71 -16.10 16.50 -6.24
N LYS A 72 -15.77 15.24 -5.95
CA LYS A 72 -16.71 14.13 -5.74
C LYS A 72 -16.55 13.49 -4.37
N PRO A 73 -17.62 12.92 -3.77
CA PRO A 73 -17.50 12.05 -2.60
C PRO A 73 -16.60 10.85 -2.91
N ILE A 74 -15.76 10.45 -1.97
CA ILE A 74 -14.87 9.29 -2.11
C ILE A 74 -15.24 8.21 -1.12
N PHE A 75 -15.57 7.02 -1.62
CA PHE A 75 -15.83 5.80 -0.86
C PHE A 75 -14.72 4.79 -1.10
N LEU A 76 -14.02 4.40 -0.04
CA LEU A 76 -12.94 3.43 -0.12
C LEU A 76 -13.50 2.01 -0.28
N VAL A 77 -13.12 1.33 -1.36
CA VAL A 77 -13.47 -0.08 -1.61
C VAL A 77 -12.48 -1.01 -0.92
N HIS A 78 -11.19 -0.67 -1.01
CA HIS A 78 -10.11 -1.37 -0.32
C HIS A 78 -9.01 -0.39 0.10
N ARG A 79 -7.94 -0.91 0.66
CA ARG A 79 -6.81 -0.08 1.08
C ARG A 79 -5.48 -0.70 0.67
N LEU A 80 -4.49 0.14 0.48
CA LEU A 80 -3.08 -0.20 0.43
C LEU A 80 -2.38 0.28 1.71
N ASP A 81 -1.28 -0.36 2.09
CA ASP A 81 -0.41 0.14 3.15
C ASP A 81 0.17 1.50 2.74
N ARG A 82 0.53 2.34 3.72
CA ARG A 82 1.18 3.64 3.49
C ARG A 82 2.36 3.51 2.51
N ALA A 83 3.24 2.54 2.75
CA ALA A 83 4.46 2.35 1.96
C ALA A 83 4.25 1.63 0.61
N THR A 84 3.07 1.06 0.36
CA THR A 84 2.72 0.39 -0.91
C THR A 84 2.23 1.42 -1.92
N SER A 85 2.69 1.35 -3.16
CA SER A 85 2.22 2.17 -4.28
C SER A 85 1.33 1.37 -5.24
N GLY A 86 0.71 2.04 -6.23
CA GLY A 86 0.01 1.41 -7.34
C GLY A 86 -1.51 1.51 -7.27
N CYS A 87 -2.21 0.63 -7.98
CA CYS A 87 -3.65 0.66 -8.19
C CYS A 87 -4.46 0.66 -6.89
N LEU A 88 -5.23 1.71 -6.68
CA LEU A 88 -6.22 1.82 -5.61
C LEU A 88 -7.58 2.17 -6.19
N LEU A 89 -8.57 1.30 -5.96
CA LEU A 89 -9.95 1.44 -6.43
C LEU A 89 -10.81 2.19 -5.41
N LEU A 90 -11.58 3.14 -5.89
CA LEU A 90 -12.47 3.99 -5.11
C LEU A 90 -13.81 4.10 -5.83
N ALA A 91 -14.89 4.31 -5.09
CA ALA A 91 -16.21 4.58 -5.66
C ALA A 91 -16.65 6.01 -5.31
N PHE A 92 -17.58 6.57 -6.09
CA PHE A 92 -18.13 7.90 -5.88
C PHE A 92 -19.50 7.89 -5.20
N ASP A 93 -20.11 6.71 -5.06
CA ASP A 93 -21.37 6.52 -4.36
C ASP A 93 -21.38 5.22 -3.54
N ARG A 94 -22.34 5.12 -2.60
CA ARG A 94 -22.46 3.98 -1.69
C ARG A 94 -22.87 2.68 -2.38
N GLU A 95 -23.67 2.77 -3.43
CA GLU A 95 -24.14 1.60 -4.20
C GLU A 95 -22.96 0.96 -4.91
N SER A 96 -22.19 1.75 -5.68
CA SER A 96 -20.96 1.31 -6.35
C SER A 96 -19.94 0.75 -5.38
N ALA A 97 -19.73 1.42 -4.23
CA ALA A 97 -18.84 0.91 -3.18
C ALA A 97 -19.29 -0.44 -2.62
N SER A 98 -20.61 -0.64 -2.45
CA SER A 98 -21.17 -1.91 -1.98
C SER A 98 -21.00 -3.03 -3.01
N VAL A 99 -21.25 -2.77 -4.29
CA VAL A 99 -21.08 -3.74 -5.39
C VAL A 99 -19.60 -4.17 -5.47
N LEU A 100 -18.68 -3.21 -5.54
CA LEU A 100 -17.25 -3.47 -5.62
C LEU A 100 -16.70 -4.17 -4.37
N GLY A 101 -17.22 -3.81 -3.19
CA GLY A 101 -16.87 -4.47 -1.92
C GLY A 101 -17.32 -5.94 -1.88
N LYS A 102 -18.49 -6.26 -2.44
CA LYS A 102 -18.97 -7.65 -2.58
C LYS A 102 -18.09 -8.44 -3.56
N ALA A 103 -17.77 -7.87 -4.71
CA ALA A 103 -16.87 -8.48 -5.68
C ALA A 103 -15.49 -8.77 -5.06
N LEU A 104 -14.96 -7.83 -4.26
CA LEU A 104 -13.69 -8.02 -3.55
C LEU A 104 -13.75 -9.15 -2.52
N MET A 105 -14.85 -9.27 -1.78
CA MET A 105 -15.06 -10.36 -0.80
C MET A 105 -15.36 -11.69 -1.46
N GLY A 106 -16.03 -11.70 -2.61
CA GLY A 106 -16.38 -12.87 -3.40
C GLY A 106 -15.20 -13.49 -4.16
N GLY A 107 -14.09 -12.76 -4.31
CA GLY A 107 -12.94 -13.23 -5.06
C GLY A 107 -12.95 -12.85 -6.55
N ASP A 108 -13.92 -12.04 -6.99
CA ASP A 108 -14.05 -11.60 -8.39
C ASP A 108 -13.04 -10.49 -8.76
N VAL A 109 -12.26 -10.04 -7.78
CA VAL A 109 -11.21 -9.01 -7.96
C VAL A 109 -9.84 -9.67 -7.92
N THR A 110 -9.13 -9.64 -9.03
CA THR A 110 -7.73 -10.09 -9.10
C THR A 110 -6.79 -8.91 -8.90
N LYS A 111 -5.78 -9.10 -8.05
CA LYS A 111 -4.77 -8.10 -7.71
C LYS A 111 -3.39 -8.66 -7.98
N ASP A 112 -2.66 -8.05 -8.90
CA ASP A 112 -1.27 -8.37 -9.15
C ASP A 112 -0.36 -7.32 -8.52
N TYR A 113 0.64 -7.76 -7.79
CA TYR A 113 1.65 -6.89 -7.19
C TYR A 113 3.03 -7.26 -7.71
N LEU A 114 3.90 -6.27 -7.84
CA LEU A 114 5.33 -6.47 -7.98
C LEU A 114 6.02 -6.26 -6.64
N ALA A 115 6.94 -7.16 -6.31
CA ALA A 115 7.71 -7.12 -5.07
C ALA A 115 9.18 -7.44 -5.34
N ILE A 116 10.10 -6.62 -4.85
CA ILE A 116 11.53 -6.94 -4.85
C ILE A 116 11.91 -7.43 -3.47
N CYS A 117 12.40 -8.67 -3.40
CA CYS A 117 12.80 -9.31 -2.15
C CYS A 117 14.25 -9.78 -2.18
N ARG A 118 14.82 -10.02 -0.98
CA ARG A 118 16.17 -10.60 -0.86
C ARG A 118 16.14 -12.10 -1.16
N GLY A 119 17.24 -12.59 -1.71
CA GLY A 119 17.44 -14.00 -2.04
C GLY A 119 16.70 -14.43 -3.30
N TRP A 120 16.94 -15.67 -3.69
CA TRP A 120 16.28 -16.30 -4.83
C TRP A 120 15.38 -17.41 -4.32
N PRO A 121 14.04 -17.27 -4.42
CA PRO A 121 13.15 -18.40 -4.20
C PRO A 121 13.54 -19.57 -5.09
N ALA A 122 13.58 -20.78 -4.54
CA ALA A 122 14.04 -21.97 -5.28
C ALA A 122 13.12 -22.29 -6.46
N GLU A 123 11.81 -22.16 -6.24
CA GLU A 123 10.80 -22.44 -7.25
C GLU A 123 10.49 -21.19 -8.06
N GLU A 124 10.17 -21.37 -9.36
CA GLU A 124 9.74 -20.28 -10.22
C GLU A 124 8.32 -19.81 -9.86
N ALA A 125 7.45 -20.73 -9.51
CA ALA A 125 6.10 -20.45 -9.03
C ALA A 125 5.80 -21.25 -7.75
N PHE A 126 5.26 -20.58 -6.74
CA PHE A 126 4.95 -21.22 -5.45
C PHE A 126 3.77 -20.53 -4.77
N THR A 127 3.19 -21.23 -3.80
CA THR A 127 2.06 -20.72 -3.01
C THR A 127 2.44 -20.74 -1.53
N VAL A 128 2.15 -19.64 -0.85
CA VAL A 128 2.19 -19.57 0.62
C VAL A 128 0.76 -19.60 1.15
N ASP A 129 0.42 -20.69 1.84
CA ASP A 129 -0.79 -20.83 2.65
C ASP A 129 -0.34 -20.85 4.12
N HIS A 130 -0.35 -19.67 4.73
CA HIS A 130 0.11 -19.47 6.11
C HIS A 130 -0.80 -18.49 6.84
N ASP A 131 -1.45 -18.97 7.88
CA ASP A 131 -2.42 -18.21 8.66
C ASP A 131 -1.82 -16.94 9.27
N LEU A 132 -2.51 -15.82 9.11
CA LEU A 132 -2.10 -14.53 9.63
C LEU A 132 -3.16 -13.96 10.58
N ASP A 133 -2.69 -13.36 11.69
CA ASP A 133 -3.55 -12.56 12.56
C ASP A 133 -3.97 -11.23 11.89
N GLY A 134 -4.95 -10.56 12.46
CA GLY A 134 -5.49 -9.30 11.91
C GLY A 134 -4.61 -8.07 12.18
N GLY A 135 -3.40 -8.23 12.72
CA GLY A 135 -2.50 -7.16 13.13
C GLY A 135 -2.69 -6.74 14.59
N PRO A 136 -2.15 -5.57 14.98
CA PRO A 136 -2.15 -5.12 16.37
C PRO A 136 -3.56 -5.17 17.01
N GLY A 137 -3.68 -5.82 18.16
CA GLY A 137 -4.93 -5.98 18.90
C GLY A 137 -5.94 -6.97 18.29
N LYS A 138 -5.57 -7.72 17.24
CA LYS A 138 -6.43 -8.71 16.57
C LYS A 138 -5.71 -10.07 16.45
N PRO A 139 -5.53 -10.82 17.56
CA PRO A 139 -4.67 -11.99 17.61
C PRO A 139 -5.23 -13.23 16.87
N VAL A 140 -6.52 -13.23 16.51
CA VAL A 140 -7.13 -14.38 15.84
C VAL A 140 -6.54 -14.55 14.45
N LYS A 141 -5.89 -15.68 14.23
CA LYS A 141 -5.36 -16.06 12.92
C LYS A 141 -6.49 -16.49 11.98
N LYS A 142 -6.32 -16.14 10.72
CA LYS A 142 -7.22 -16.53 9.62
C LYS A 142 -6.37 -16.94 8.45
N GLN A 143 -6.89 -17.87 7.66
CA GLN A 143 -6.24 -18.33 6.44
C GLN A 143 -5.79 -17.13 5.57
N ALA A 144 -4.57 -17.23 5.10
CA ALA A 144 -3.97 -16.25 4.21
C ALA A 144 -3.21 -16.99 3.11
N ILE A 145 -3.61 -16.77 1.85
CA ILE A 145 -3.05 -17.43 0.68
C ILE A 145 -2.51 -16.38 -0.28
N THR A 146 -1.27 -16.57 -0.73
CA THR A 146 -0.65 -15.74 -1.78
C THR A 146 0.09 -16.64 -2.75
N HIS A 147 -0.20 -16.48 -4.05
CA HIS A 147 0.57 -17.08 -5.13
C HIS A 147 1.70 -16.14 -5.53
N PHE A 148 2.87 -16.71 -5.76
CA PHE A 148 4.07 -16.00 -6.17
C PHE A 148 4.61 -16.61 -7.46
N GLN A 149 5.06 -15.74 -8.36
CA GLN A 149 5.80 -16.09 -9.55
C GLN A 149 7.09 -15.28 -9.57
N ARG A 150 8.24 -15.96 -9.71
CA ARG A 150 9.54 -15.32 -9.88
C ARG A 150 9.66 -14.82 -11.33
N VAL A 151 9.72 -13.48 -11.47
CA VAL A 151 9.79 -12.80 -12.77
C VAL A 151 11.25 -12.65 -13.22
N ALA A 152 12.12 -12.25 -12.28
CA ALA A 152 13.54 -12.06 -12.53
C ALA A 152 14.37 -12.34 -11.29
N VAL A 153 15.66 -12.61 -11.48
CA VAL A 153 16.67 -12.73 -10.43
C VAL A 153 17.87 -11.86 -10.76
N GLY A 154 18.50 -11.29 -9.73
CA GLY A 154 19.71 -10.48 -9.88
C GLY A 154 20.65 -10.72 -8.73
N GLU A 155 21.94 -10.56 -9.01
CA GLU A 155 23.02 -10.59 -8.01
C GLU A 155 23.89 -9.36 -8.21
N ILE A 156 24.17 -8.65 -7.14
CA ILE A 156 25.00 -7.44 -7.17
C ILE A 156 26.22 -7.63 -6.29
N ALA A 157 27.36 -7.07 -6.72
CA ALA A 157 28.62 -7.08 -5.97
C ALA A 157 28.60 -6.04 -4.82
N VAL A 158 27.58 -6.18 -3.95
CA VAL A 158 27.43 -5.35 -2.75
C VAL A 158 27.40 -6.27 -1.55
N PRO A 159 28.43 -6.20 -0.68
CA PRO A 159 28.52 -7.07 0.48
C PRO A 159 27.43 -6.72 1.50
N VAL A 160 26.69 -7.74 1.96
CA VAL A 160 25.73 -7.64 3.06
C VAL A 160 25.95 -8.77 4.04
N GLY A 161 26.39 -8.42 5.25
CA GLY A 161 26.79 -9.40 6.25
C GLY A 161 28.12 -10.06 5.87
N GLU A 162 28.17 -11.40 5.83
CA GLU A 162 29.37 -12.19 5.55
C GLU A 162 29.54 -12.55 4.06
N PHE A 163 28.59 -12.14 3.22
CA PHE A 163 28.60 -12.43 1.78
C PHE A 163 29.17 -11.27 0.98
N GLU A 164 30.02 -11.56 0.01
CA GLU A 164 30.60 -10.54 -0.90
C GLU A 164 29.58 -10.03 -1.93
N THR A 165 28.57 -10.82 -2.23
CA THR A 165 27.50 -10.49 -3.17
C THR A 165 26.14 -10.59 -2.49
N SER A 166 25.14 -9.97 -3.06
CA SER A 166 23.76 -10.01 -2.56
C SER A 166 22.79 -10.36 -3.67
N ARG A 167 21.89 -11.29 -3.37
CA ARG A 167 20.91 -11.86 -4.30
C ARG A 167 19.52 -11.28 -4.06
N TYR A 168 18.79 -11.03 -5.14
CA TYR A 168 17.44 -10.47 -5.12
C TYR A 168 16.56 -11.10 -6.19
N ALA A 169 15.26 -11.08 -5.97
CA ALA A 169 14.27 -11.53 -6.93
C ALA A 169 13.15 -10.51 -7.09
N LEU A 170 12.69 -10.35 -8.34
CA LEU A 170 11.43 -9.69 -8.66
C LEU A 170 10.33 -10.76 -8.68
N LEU A 171 9.32 -10.56 -7.89
CA LEU A 171 8.17 -11.46 -7.77
C LEU A 171 6.89 -10.77 -8.22
N ARG A 172 6.07 -11.45 -9.01
CA ARG A 172 4.65 -11.15 -9.13
C ARG A 172 3.91 -11.88 -8.03
N CYS A 173 3.07 -11.15 -7.29
CA CYS A 173 2.36 -11.67 -6.12
C CYS A 173 0.86 -11.52 -6.34
N GLN A 174 0.10 -12.61 -6.18
CA GLN A 174 -1.36 -12.64 -6.31
C GLN A 174 -1.98 -13.09 -4.98
N PRO A 175 -2.34 -12.14 -4.08
CA PRO A 175 -2.99 -12.48 -2.82
C PRO A 175 -4.45 -12.87 -3.06
N GLN A 176 -4.81 -14.12 -2.74
CA GLN A 176 -6.19 -14.64 -2.80
C GLN A 176 -7.03 -14.14 -1.62
N THR A 177 -6.39 -13.79 -0.53
CA THR A 177 -6.99 -13.21 0.67
C THR A 177 -6.41 -11.81 0.92
N GLY A 178 -7.02 -11.02 1.80
CA GLY A 178 -6.61 -9.64 2.08
C GLY A 178 -6.28 -9.43 3.57
N ARG A 179 -5.31 -10.15 4.15
CA ARG A 179 -4.93 -9.97 5.55
C ARG A 179 -3.96 -8.81 5.73
N PHE A 180 -3.90 -8.31 6.95
CA PHE A 180 -3.02 -7.19 7.32
C PHE A 180 -1.56 -7.48 6.93
N ARG A 181 -1.00 -6.67 6.02
CA ARG A 181 0.37 -6.77 5.51
C ARG A 181 0.72 -8.16 4.96
N GLN A 182 -0.24 -8.82 4.29
CA GLN A 182 -0.16 -10.25 3.94
C GLN A 182 1.10 -10.59 3.13
N ILE A 183 1.33 -9.96 1.98
CA ILE A 183 2.50 -10.25 1.11
C ILE A 183 3.80 -10.06 1.88
N ARG A 184 3.92 -8.97 2.63
CA ARG A 184 5.10 -8.63 3.44
C ARG A 184 5.42 -9.69 4.48
N ARG A 185 4.38 -10.21 5.16
CA ARG A 185 4.48 -11.24 6.21
C ARG A 185 4.75 -12.61 5.63
N HIS A 186 4.18 -12.96 4.48
CA HIS A 186 4.47 -14.19 3.76
C HIS A 186 5.92 -14.23 3.29
N LEU A 187 6.42 -13.14 2.69
CA LEU A 187 7.83 -13.06 2.28
C LEU A 187 8.78 -13.14 3.48
N LYS A 188 8.43 -12.51 4.61
CA LYS A 188 9.19 -12.67 5.86
C LYS A 188 9.19 -14.11 6.34
N HIS A 189 8.06 -14.82 6.30
CA HIS A 189 7.93 -16.22 6.69
C HIS A 189 8.89 -17.13 5.92
N LEU A 190 9.07 -16.84 4.63
CA LEU A 190 10.01 -17.57 3.76
C LEU A 190 11.46 -17.06 3.87
N SER A 191 11.76 -16.11 4.74
CA SER A 191 13.08 -15.44 4.82
C SER A 191 13.47 -14.67 3.54
N HIS A 192 12.54 -14.45 2.61
CA HIS A 192 12.68 -13.59 1.43
C HIS A 192 12.17 -12.19 1.74
N HIS A 193 12.86 -11.50 2.65
CA HIS A 193 12.43 -10.20 3.15
C HIS A 193 12.29 -9.16 2.03
N LEU A 194 11.16 -8.43 2.04
CA LEU A 194 10.87 -7.36 1.10
C LEU A 194 11.84 -6.19 1.31
N ILE A 195 12.41 -5.67 0.23
CA ILE A 195 13.33 -4.54 0.27
C ILE A 195 12.58 -3.26 0.63
N GLY A 196 13.18 -2.46 1.53
CA GLY A 196 12.60 -1.21 2.01
C GLY A 196 11.51 -1.38 3.08
N ASP A 197 11.12 -2.61 3.43
CA ASP A 197 10.17 -2.85 4.52
C ASP A 197 10.85 -2.64 5.88
N THR A 198 10.40 -1.61 6.62
CA THR A 198 10.97 -1.27 7.94
C THR A 198 10.43 -2.13 9.09
N SER A 199 9.28 -2.83 8.87
CA SER A 199 8.61 -3.63 9.90
C SER A 199 8.90 -5.13 9.76
N HIS A 200 9.04 -5.62 8.54
CA HIS A 200 9.19 -7.03 8.20
C HIS A 200 10.41 -7.32 7.31
N GLY A 201 11.21 -6.30 6.97
CA GLY A 201 12.37 -6.39 6.10
C GLY A 201 13.67 -6.73 6.86
N ASP A 202 14.78 -6.72 6.13
CA ASP A 202 16.14 -6.82 6.66
C ASP A 202 16.82 -5.45 6.57
N GLY A 203 17.18 -4.87 7.71
CA GLY A 203 17.76 -3.54 7.80
C GLY A 203 19.10 -3.38 7.07
N ARG A 204 19.88 -4.44 6.91
CA ARG A 204 21.17 -4.42 6.19
C ARG A 204 20.95 -4.24 4.69
N HIS A 205 20.05 -5.04 4.09
CA HIS A 205 19.67 -4.92 2.69
C HIS A 205 18.96 -3.60 2.42
N ASN A 206 18.08 -3.13 3.31
CA ASN A 206 17.42 -1.83 3.19
C ASN A 206 18.44 -0.68 3.18
N ARG A 207 19.52 -0.77 3.98
CA ARG A 207 20.59 0.24 3.98
C ARG A 207 21.35 0.24 2.66
N SER A 208 21.68 -0.93 2.13
CA SER A 208 22.35 -1.08 0.83
C SER A 208 21.56 -0.38 -0.29
N PHE A 209 20.26 -0.61 -0.38
CA PHE A 209 19.40 0.04 -1.37
C PHE A 209 19.28 1.56 -1.16
N ARG A 210 19.24 2.03 0.10
CA ARG A 210 19.26 3.48 0.38
C ARG A 210 20.53 4.16 -0.12
N MET A 211 21.68 3.53 0.01
CA MET A 211 22.93 4.04 -0.54
C MET A 211 22.91 4.16 -2.07
N GLN A 212 22.03 3.41 -2.73
CA GLN A 212 21.78 3.45 -4.17
C GLN A 212 20.61 4.38 -4.52
N GLY A 213 20.09 5.14 -3.56
CA GLY A 213 19.02 6.12 -3.76
C GLY A 213 17.62 5.52 -3.85
N VAL A 214 17.39 4.35 -3.21
CA VAL A 214 16.07 3.71 -3.08
C VAL A 214 15.66 3.77 -1.61
N HIS A 215 14.71 4.62 -1.27
CA HIS A 215 14.33 4.94 0.12
C HIS A 215 12.97 4.38 0.54
N ARG A 216 12.24 3.75 -0.38
CA ARG A 216 10.90 3.24 -0.16
C ARG A 216 10.83 1.70 -0.09
N MET A 217 9.71 1.19 0.40
CA MET A 217 9.39 -0.24 0.30
C MET A 217 9.05 -0.61 -1.15
N LEU A 218 9.68 -1.66 -1.66
CA LEU A 218 9.53 -2.12 -3.04
C LEU A 218 8.37 -3.13 -3.18
N LEU A 219 7.16 -2.66 -2.87
CA LEU A 219 5.88 -3.33 -3.12
C LEU A 219 4.97 -2.38 -3.88
N HIS A 220 4.46 -2.84 -5.02
CA HIS A 220 3.65 -2.06 -5.95
C HIS A 220 2.44 -2.86 -6.43
N ALA A 221 1.23 -2.31 -6.27
CA ALA A 221 0.00 -2.88 -6.82
C ALA A 221 -0.05 -2.59 -8.32
N GLU A 222 0.51 -3.49 -9.13
CA GLU A 222 0.73 -3.30 -10.56
C GLU A 222 -0.56 -3.28 -11.36
N ARG A 223 -1.48 -4.22 -11.06
CA ARG A 223 -2.66 -4.44 -11.90
C ARG A 223 -3.87 -4.85 -11.05
N LEU A 224 -5.02 -4.35 -11.46
CA LEU A 224 -6.30 -4.63 -10.83
C LEU A 224 -7.32 -5.00 -11.89
N ARG A 225 -7.90 -6.21 -11.78
CA ARG A 225 -8.99 -6.69 -12.63
C ARG A 225 -10.23 -6.91 -11.78
N PHE A 226 -11.35 -6.35 -12.18
CA PHE A 226 -12.57 -6.36 -11.40
C PHE A 226 -13.82 -6.14 -12.28
N PRO A 227 -15.01 -6.58 -11.85
CA PRO A 227 -16.26 -6.22 -12.51
C PRO A 227 -16.63 -4.77 -12.16
N HIS A 228 -16.92 -3.96 -13.18
CA HIS A 228 -17.50 -2.64 -13.00
C HIS A 228 -18.95 -2.75 -12.49
N PRO A 229 -19.52 -1.76 -11.77
CA PRO A 229 -20.91 -1.79 -11.31
C PRO A 229 -21.97 -1.94 -12.41
N ASP A 230 -21.65 -1.63 -13.67
CA ASP A 230 -22.52 -1.87 -14.84
C ASP A 230 -22.41 -3.29 -15.42
N GLY A 231 -21.54 -4.14 -14.86
CA GLY A 231 -21.30 -5.51 -15.29
C GLY A 231 -20.18 -5.69 -16.31
N SER A 232 -19.58 -4.63 -16.84
CA SER A 232 -18.42 -4.72 -17.72
C SER A 232 -17.14 -5.15 -16.96
N ALA A 233 -16.18 -5.74 -17.68
CA ALA A 233 -14.90 -6.14 -17.11
C ALA A 233 -13.92 -4.99 -17.17
N MET A 234 -13.27 -4.70 -16.04
CA MET A 234 -12.22 -3.70 -15.93
C MET A 234 -10.85 -4.35 -15.76
N ASP A 235 -9.84 -3.77 -16.40
CA ASP A 235 -8.45 -4.18 -16.32
C ASP A 235 -7.56 -2.92 -16.34
N VAL A 236 -7.02 -2.56 -15.19
CA VAL A 236 -6.28 -1.31 -15.00
C VAL A 236 -4.90 -1.60 -14.44
N SER A 237 -3.87 -0.99 -15.04
CA SER A 237 -2.47 -1.14 -14.61
C SER A 237 -1.89 0.21 -14.19
N ALA A 238 -1.04 0.17 -13.16
CA ALA A 238 -0.27 1.31 -12.68
C ALA A 238 1.20 1.14 -13.08
N PRO A 239 1.85 2.15 -13.68
CA PRO A 239 3.28 2.12 -13.88
C PRO A 239 4.02 2.22 -12.53
N VAL A 240 5.15 1.53 -12.42
CA VAL A 240 6.05 1.68 -11.27
C VAL A 240 6.66 3.10 -11.24
N ASP A 241 6.94 3.60 -10.05
CA ASP A 241 7.61 4.89 -9.88
C ASP A 241 9.12 4.83 -10.13
N GLY A 242 9.75 6.01 -10.12
CA GLY A 242 11.17 6.16 -10.42
C GLY A 242 12.11 5.40 -9.47
N GLU A 243 11.77 5.32 -8.16
CA GLU A 243 12.60 4.57 -7.20
C GLU A 243 12.48 3.06 -7.39
N PHE A 244 11.27 2.57 -7.73
CA PHE A 244 11.07 1.15 -8.04
C PHE A 244 11.83 0.78 -9.32
N ARG A 245 11.74 1.62 -10.37
CA ARG A 245 12.49 1.44 -11.63
C ARG A 245 13.98 1.45 -11.37
N LYS A 246 14.47 2.42 -10.61
CA LYS A 246 15.89 2.50 -10.21
C LYS A 246 16.37 1.23 -9.51
N ALA A 247 15.55 0.62 -8.66
CA ALA A 247 15.89 -0.64 -8.03
C ALA A 247 15.97 -1.79 -9.05
N MET A 248 15.10 -1.79 -10.07
CA MET A 248 15.18 -2.76 -11.18
C MET A 248 16.46 -2.56 -11.99
N ASP A 249 16.82 -1.31 -12.32
CA ASP A 249 18.04 -0.97 -13.08
C ASP A 249 19.32 -1.42 -12.34
N VAL A 250 19.37 -1.17 -11.02
CA VAL A 250 20.46 -1.62 -10.13
C VAL A 250 20.65 -3.14 -10.19
N LEU A 251 19.56 -3.87 -10.41
CA LEU A 251 19.55 -5.34 -10.47
C LEU A 251 19.71 -5.90 -11.90
N GLY A 252 19.88 -5.01 -12.90
CA GLY A 252 20.04 -5.37 -14.30
C GLY A 252 18.76 -5.90 -14.96
N TRP A 253 17.58 -5.42 -14.49
CA TRP A 253 16.28 -5.85 -15.02
C TRP A 253 15.66 -4.79 -15.95
N GLU A 254 16.47 -4.26 -16.83
CA GLU A 254 16.03 -3.32 -17.86
C GLU A 254 15.09 -4.03 -18.84
N GLY A 255 13.87 -3.52 -18.97
CA GLY A 255 12.88 -4.06 -19.92
C GLY A 255 12.00 -5.21 -19.41
N VAL A 256 12.04 -5.50 -18.11
CA VAL A 256 11.14 -6.46 -17.44
C VAL A 256 9.82 -5.79 -17.03
#